data_fd799789cbed378bd089196d63527bfe
#
_entry.id   fd799789cbed378bd089196d63527bfe
#
_cell.length_a   1.000
_cell.length_b   1.000
_cell.length_c   1.000
_cell.angle_alpha   90.00
_cell.angle_beta   90.00
_cell.angle_gamma   90.00
#
_symmetry.space_group_name_H-M   'P 1'
#
loop_
_entity.id
_entity.type
_entity.pdbx_description
1 polymer ?
#
loop_
_entity_poly.entity_id
_entity_poly.type
_entity_poly.pdbx_seq_one_letter_code
_entity_poly.pdbx_strand_id
1 'polypeptide(L)'
;VATEKDYQNLINSFESQTWLIKLSPWGMRLYLTLLEEEKADKAILLRDIHTLFEAANYSSQSPQAKIFKPTKGKLSKYEGYKEKLFNDAYEGTMDEEFLKLVKSLDRHYYHVAIMELLEANIPLLQRFTTSEDKIIAQRATSLIEAIKHPKIYPISQ
;
A
#
# COMPACT_ATOMS: atom_id res chain seq x y z
N VAL A 1 19.24 4.64 13.20
CA VAL A 1 18.53 5.29 12.09
C VAL A 1 18.53 4.36 10.90
N ALA A 2 17.36 4.14 10.31
CA ALA A 2 17.23 3.30 9.12
C ALA A 2 18.02 3.90 7.94
N THR A 3 18.73 3.03 7.22
CA THR A 3 19.51 3.38 6.03
C THR A 3 18.66 3.22 4.76
N GLU A 4 19.14 3.74 3.63
CA GLU A 4 18.48 3.51 2.34
C GLU A 4 18.37 2.02 2.01
N LYS A 5 19.36 1.22 2.39
CA LYS A 5 19.33 -0.24 2.22
C LYS A 5 18.20 -0.90 3.01
N ASP A 6 17.93 -0.40 4.21
CA ASP A 6 16.82 -0.92 5.04
C ASP A 6 15.48 -0.65 4.36
N TYR A 7 15.27 0.56 3.82
CA TYR A 7 14.07 0.89 3.04
C TYR A 7 13.97 0.06 1.75
N GLN A 8 15.10 -0.18 1.06
CA GLN A 8 15.11 -1.02 -0.12
C GLN A 8 14.74 -2.48 0.20
N ASN A 9 15.23 -3.01 1.31
CA ASN A 9 14.85 -4.33 1.78
C ASN A 9 13.37 -4.40 2.15
N LEU A 10 12.83 -3.34 2.76
CA LEU A 10 11.43 -3.26 3.13
C LEU A 10 10.53 -3.27 1.90
N ILE A 11 10.78 -2.41 0.91
CA ILE A 11 9.96 -2.36 -0.31
C ILE A 11 10.01 -3.68 -1.09
N ASN A 12 11.17 -4.32 -1.17
CA ASN A 12 11.32 -5.61 -1.83
C ASN A 12 10.54 -6.74 -1.16
N SER A 13 10.14 -6.55 0.11
CA SER A 13 9.28 -7.49 0.83
C SER A 13 7.81 -7.42 0.37
N PHE A 14 7.38 -6.35 -0.27
CA PHE A 14 5.98 -6.13 -0.66
C PHE A 14 5.75 -5.99 -2.16
N GLU A 15 6.79 -5.67 -2.92
CA GLU A 15 6.71 -5.49 -4.36
C GLU A 15 7.91 -6.14 -5.04
N SER A 16 7.70 -6.77 -6.18
CA SER A 16 8.75 -7.29 -7.06
C SER A 16 8.30 -7.22 -8.50
N GLN A 17 9.04 -6.48 -9.33
CA GLN A 17 8.79 -6.38 -10.78
C GLN A 17 7.34 -5.99 -11.12
N THR A 18 6.80 -5.00 -10.42
CA THR A 18 5.40 -4.54 -10.54
C THR A 18 4.34 -5.52 -10.02
N TRP A 19 4.74 -6.60 -9.37
CA TRP A 19 3.83 -7.54 -8.73
C TRP A 19 3.76 -7.31 -7.23
N LEU A 20 2.54 -7.24 -6.72
CA LEU A 20 2.29 -7.18 -5.29
C LEU A 20 2.28 -8.59 -4.69
N ILE A 21 2.78 -8.70 -3.47
CA ILE A 21 2.65 -9.92 -2.68
C ILE A 21 1.45 -9.82 -1.73
N LYS A 22 1.07 -10.96 -1.14
CA LYS A 22 -0.11 -11.07 -0.27
C LYS A 22 -0.11 -10.11 0.93
N LEU A 23 1.07 -9.74 1.43
CA LEU A 23 1.22 -8.84 2.57
C LEU A 23 1.26 -7.36 2.19
N SER A 24 1.19 -7.01 0.89
CA SER A 24 1.32 -5.62 0.43
C SER A 24 0.31 -4.64 1.04
N PRO A 25 -0.97 -4.99 1.29
CA PRO A 25 -1.89 -4.07 1.97
C PRO A 25 -1.45 -3.71 3.39
N TRP A 26 -0.89 -4.66 4.13
CA TRP A 26 -0.32 -4.39 5.45
C TRP A 26 0.97 -3.61 5.38
N GLY A 27 1.79 -3.89 4.36
CA GLY A 27 2.98 -3.10 4.05
C GLY A 27 2.62 -1.64 3.76
N MET A 28 1.59 -1.38 2.97
CA MET A 28 1.10 -0.02 2.72
C MET A 28 0.70 0.67 4.03
N ARG A 29 0.00 -0.03 4.90
CA ARG A 29 -0.37 0.50 6.20
C ARG A 29 0.83 0.83 7.08
N LEU A 30 1.83 -0.05 7.09
CA LEU A 30 3.10 0.21 7.78
C LEU A 30 3.76 1.48 7.24
N TYR A 31 3.84 1.64 5.93
CA TYR A 31 4.41 2.85 5.32
C TYR A 31 3.67 4.12 5.74
N LEU A 32 2.34 4.08 5.73
CA LEU A 32 1.52 5.22 6.16
C LEU A 32 1.74 5.55 7.64
N THR A 33 1.91 4.54 8.50
CA THR A 33 2.26 4.72 9.91
C THR A 33 3.65 5.33 10.06
N LEU A 34 4.63 4.84 9.31
CA LEU A 34 6.01 5.36 9.35
C LEU A 34 6.12 6.81 8.87
N LEU A 35 5.21 7.28 8.02
CA LEU A 35 5.16 8.70 7.64
C LEU A 35 4.92 9.63 8.83
N GLU A 36 4.30 9.16 9.89
CA GLU A 36 4.06 9.95 11.11
C GLU A 36 5.22 9.89 12.10
N GLU A 37 6.18 8.98 11.91
CA GLU A 37 7.36 8.84 12.74
C GLU A 37 8.38 9.96 12.45
N GLU A 38 8.80 10.69 13.49
CA GLU A 38 9.69 11.85 13.35
C GLU A 38 11.02 11.52 12.65
N LYS A 39 11.61 10.37 13.00
CA LYS A 39 12.94 9.96 12.53
C LYS A 39 12.95 9.22 11.21
N ALA A 40 11.79 8.95 10.62
CA ALA A 40 11.71 8.24 9.35
C ALA A 40 12.03 9.15 8.17
N ASP A 41 12.66 8.60 7.13
CA ASP A 41 12.94 9.31 5.89
C ASP A 41 11.67 9.44 5.04
N LYS A 42 11.01 10.61 5.13
CA LYS A 42 9.74 10.87 4.44
C LYS A 42 9.88 10.81 2.92
N ALA A 43 11.00 11.26 2.39
CA ALA A 43 11.25 11.25 0.94
C ALA A 43 11.29 9.82 0.39
N ILE A 44 11.98 8.93 1.08
CA ILE A 44 12.05 7.52 0.71
C ILE A 44 10.69 6.84 0.89
N LEU A 45 10.01 7.07 2.01
CA LEU A 45 8.68 6.49 2.28
C LEU A 45 7.66 6.89 1.21
N LEU A 46 7.62 8.15 0.81
CA LEU A 46 6.71 8.63 -0.25
C LEU A 46 7.04 8.01 -1.61
N ARG A 47 8.31 7.83 -1.93
CA ARG A 47 8.74 7.10 -3.13
C ARG A 47 8.22 5.66 -3.12
N ASP A 48 8.41 4.97 -2.01
CA ASP A 48 8.05 3.55 -1.88
C ASP A 48 6.52 3.36 -1.88
N ILE A 49 5.78 4.24 -1.22
CA ILE A 49 4.31 4.27 -1.29
C ILE A 49 3.86 4.45 -2.75
N HIS A 50 4.50 5.34 -3.50
CA HIS A 50 4.19 5.55 -4.91
C HIS A 50 4.48 4.29 -5.75
N THR A 51 5.57 3.60 -5.48
CA THR A 51 5.90 2.31 -6.13
C THR A 51 4.81 1.27 -5.89
N LEU A 52 4.37 1.11 -4.64
CA LEU A 52 3.27 0.19 -4.30
C LEU A 52 1.95 0.59 -4.96
N PHE A 53 1.66 1.89 -5.02
CA PHE A 53 0.49 2.40 -5.72
C PHE A 53 0.53 2.08 -7.22
N GLU A 54 1.66 2.31 -7.89
CA GLU A 54 1.79 2.02 -9.32
C GLU A 54 1.64 0.53 -9.61
N ALA A 55 2.19 -0.34 -8.76
CA ALA A 55 2.00 -1.78 -8.88
C ALA A 55 0.53 -2.19 -8.70
N ALA A 56 -0.17 -1.57 -7.75
CA ALA A 56 -1.60 -1.79 -7.53
C ALA A 56 -2.43 -1.30 -8.72
N ASN A 57 -2.14 -0.11 -9.23
CA ASN A 57 -2.81 0.47 -10.39
C ASN A 57 -2.63 -0.37 -11.64
N TYR A 58 -1.40 -0.81 -11.90
CA TYR A 58 -1.11 -1.72 -13.03
C TYR A 58 -1.89 -3.03 -12.91
N SER A 59 -1.85 -3.68 -11.74
CA SER A 59 -2.54 -4.94 -11.49
C SER A 59 -4.06 -4.81 -11.59
N SER A 60 -4.63 -3.67 -11.20
CA SER A 60 -6.08 -3.42 -11.26
C SER A 60 -6.63 -3.37 -12.69
N GLN A 61 -5.77 -3.10 -13.67
CA GLN A 61 -6.15 -2.97 -15.07
C GLN A 61 -5.98 -4.27 -15.88
N SER A 62 -5.51 -5.34 -15.24
CA SER A 62 -5.41 -6.65 -15.90
C SER A 62 -6.80 -7.17 -16.31
N PRO A 63 -6.89 -7.96 -17.40
CA PRO A 63 -8.17 -8.57 -17.80
C PRO A 63 -8.83 -9.39 -16.69
N GLN A 64 -8.02 -10.10 -15.88
CA GLN A 64 -8.51 -10.88 -14.75
C GLN A 64 -9.09 -10.00 -13.64
N ALA A 65 -8.45 -8.87 -13.35
CA ALA A 65 -8.93 -7.94 -12.34
C ALA A 65 -10.28 -7.29 -12.72
N LYS A 66 -10.53 -7.06 -14.00
CA LYS A 66 -11.80 -6.49 -14.50
C LYS A 66 -12.98 -7.43 -14.30
N ILE A 67 -12.74 -8.74 -14.32
CA ILE A 67 -13.78 -9.77 -14.13
C ILE A 67 -14.02 -9.99 -12.63
N PHE A 68 -13.00 -9.79 -11.81
CA PHE A 68 -13.08 -10.04 -10.38
C PHE A 68 -13.73 -8.86 -9.64
N LYS A 69 -14.91 -9.12 -9.09
CA LYS A 69 -15.53 -8.19 -8.15
C LYS A 69 -15.41 -8.77 -6.74
N PRO A 70 -14.65 -8.12 -5.84
CA PRO A 70 -14.56 -8.60 -4.46
C PRO A 70 -15.95 -8.66 -3.84
N THR A 71 -16.29 -9.78 -3.23
CA THR A 71 -17.57 -9.89 -2.51
C THR A 71 -17.48 -9.11 -1.20
N LYS A 72 -18.58 -8.46 -0.82
CA LYS A 72 -18.68 -7.65 0.41
C LYS A 72 -18.25 -8.44 1.67
N GLY A 73 -18.50 -9.74 1.72
CA GLY A 73 -18.09 -10.60 2.84
C GLY A 73 -16.59 -10.83 2.93
N LYS A 74 -15.86 -10.79 1.81
CA LYS A 74 -14.39 -10.89 1.81
C LYS A 74 -13.74 -9.58 2.24
N LEU A 75 -14.30 -8.42 1.84
CA LEU A 75 -13.86 -7.10 2.33
C LEU A 75 -14.06 -6.96 3.84
N SER A 76 -15.20 -7.42 4.36
CA SER A 76 -15.47 -7.40 5.80
C SER A 76 -14.48 -8.24 6.61
N LYS A 77 -14.09 -9.41 6.11
CA LYS A 77 -13.05 -10.22 6.75
C LYS A 77 -11.69 -9.52 6.74
N TYR A 78 -11.34 -8.88 5.64
CA TYR A 78 -10.12 -8.10 5.52
C TYR A 78 -10.09 -6.95 6.54
N GLU A 79 -11.17 -6.18 6.68
CA GLU A 79 -11.27 -5.08 7.63
C GLU A 79 -11.12 -5.55 9.09
N GLY A 80 -11.73 -6.67 9.47
CA GLY A 80 -11.56 -7.24 10.81
C GLY A 80 -10.11 -7.64 11.13
N TYR A 81 -9.38 -8.17 10.13
CA TYR A 81 -7.97 -8.51 10.29
C TYR A 81 -7.04 -7.29 10.31
N LYS A 82 -7.40 -6.27 9.59
CA LYS A 82 -6.71 -4.99 9.56
C LYS A 82 -6.59 -4.38 10.96
N GLU A 83 -7.67 -4.35 11.73
CA GLU A 83 -7.65 -3.87 13.11
C GLU A 83 -6.76 -4.73 14.01
N LYS A 84 -6.86 -6.06 13.87
CA LYS A 84 -6.10 -7.02 14.67
C LYS A 84 -4.57 -6.90 14.44
N LEU A 85 -4.15 -6.69 13.18
CA LEU A 85 -2.72 -6.56 12.81
C LEU A 85 -2.07 -5.27 13.30
N PHE A 86 -2.86 -4.23 13.49
CA PHE A 86 -2.35 -2.91 13.86
C PHE A 86 -2.75 -2.50 15.29
N ASN A 87 -3.21 -3.46 16.08
CA ASN A 87 -3.35 -3.27 17.50
C ASN A 87 -1.97 -3.35 18.16
N ASP A 88 -1.60 -2.35 18.96
CA ASP A 88 -0.32 -2.27 19.70
C ASP A 88 -0.10 -3.48 20.63
N ALA A 89 -1.15 -4.21 20.99
CA ALA A 89 -1.10 -5.43 21.76
C ALA A 89 -0.78 -6.70 20.94
N TYR A 90 -0.62 -6.58 19.61
CA TYR A 90 -0.32 -7.72 18.76
C TYR A 90 1.18 -8.05 18.79
N GLU A 91 1.54 -9.10 19.49
CA GLU A 91 2.94 -9.54 19.69
C GLU A 91 3.53 -10.30 18.49
N GLY A 92 3.03 -10.09 17.28
CA GLY A 92 3.66 -10.59 16.06
C GLY A 92 3.57 -12.09 15.80
N THR A 93 2.82 -12.85 16.60
CA THR A 93 2.52 -14.25 16.30
C THR A 93 1.42 -14.33 15.25
N MET A 94 1.77 -14.79 14.06
CA MET A 94 0.77 -15.10 13.04
C MET A 94 -0.06 -16.29 13.51
N ASP A 95 -1.28 -16.04 13.97
CA ASP A 95 -2.19 -17.10 14.34
C ASP A 95 -2.67 -17.89 13.10
N GLU A 96 -3.18 -19.09 13.32
CA GLU A 96 -3.65 -19.95 12.21
C GLU A 96 -4.80 -19.32 11.42
N GLU A 97 -5.66 -18.52 12.05
CA GLU A 97 -6.76 -17.81 11.37
C GLU A 97 -6.24 -16.76 10.41
N PHE A 98 -5.22 -16.01 10.81
CA PHE A 98 -4.56 -15.05 9.94
C PHE A 98 -3.93 -15.73 8.72
N LEU A 99 -3.20 -16.82 8.92
CA LEU A 99 -2.60 -17.59 7.83
C LEU A 99 -3.68 -18.16 6.88
N LYS A 100 -4.78 -18.63 7.39
CA LYS A 100 -5.92 -19.09 6.58
C LYS A 100 -6.52 -17.94 5.77
N LEU A 101 -6.69 -16.76 6.38
CA LEU A 101 -7.16 -15.58 5.66
C LEU A 101 -6.22 -15.19 4.53
N VAL A 102 -4.93 -15.04 4.82
CA VAL A 102 -3.91 -14.68 3.81
C VAL A 102 -3.90 -15.68 2.65
N LYS A 103 -4.05 -16.97 2.94
CA LYS A 103 -4.15 -18.02 1.90
C LYS A 103 -5.45 -17.92 1.09
N SER A 104 -6.54 -17.47 1.69
CA SER A 104 -7.84 -17.33 1.05
C SER A 104 -8.01 -16.05 0.25
N LEU A 105 -7.15 -15.04 0.47
CA LEU A 105 -7.19 -13.78 -0.27
C LEU A 105 -6.76 -14.00 -1.72
N ASP A 106 -7.63 -13.63 -2.63
CA ASP A 106 -7.28 -13.56 -4.05
C ASP A 106 -6.32 -12.38 -4.27
N ARG A 107 -5.34 -12.55 -5.16
CA ARG A 107 -4.37 -11.51 -5.52
C ARG A 107 -5.02 -10.21 -6.01
N HIS A 108 -6.23 -10.24 -6.54
CA HIS A 108 -6.97 -9.05 -6.96
C HIS A 108 -7.42 -8.18 -5.78
N TYR A 109 -7.42 -8.74 -4.58
CA TYR A 109 -7.75 -8.02 -3.36
C TYR A 109 -6.68 -7.02 -2.95
N TYR A 110 -5.43 -7.32 -3.26
CA TYR A 110 -4.29 -6.52 -2.78
C TYR A 110 -4.32 -5.12 -3.38
N HIS A 111 -4.59 -5.01 -4.67
CA HIS A 111 -4.65 -3.71 -5.31
C HIS A 111 -5.88 -2.90 -4.89
N VAL A 112 -7.04 -3.54 -4.70
CA VAL A 112 -8.24 -2.85 -4.18
C VAL A 112 -7.98 -2.30 -2.79
N ALA A 113 -7.41 -3.12 -1.89
CA ALA A 113 -7.09 -2.70 -0.53
C ALA A 113 -6.08 -1.56 -0.48
N ILE A 114 -5.03 -1.60 -1.30
CA ILE A 114 -4.03 -0.53 -1.40
C ILE A 114 -4.67 0.77 -1.90
N MET A 115 -5.49 0.72 -2.94
CA MET A 115 -6.16 1.89 -3.49
C MET A 115 -7.09 2.54 -2.45
N GLU A 116 -7.90 1.75 -1.76
CA GLU A 116 -8.78 2.24 -0.69
C GLU A 116 -8.00 2.86 0.47
N LEU A 117 -6.91 2.23 0.91
CA LEU A 117 -6.06 2.77 1.97
C LEU A 117 -5.48 4.12 1.58
N LEU A 118 -5.01 4.27 0.34
CA LEU A 118 -4.42 5.52 -0.12
C LEU A 118 -5.46 6.61 -0.29
N GLU A 119 -6.62 6.31 -0.84
CA GLU A 119 -7.74 7.27 -0.94
C GLU A 119 -8.16 7.77 0.44
N ALA A 120 -8.29 6.87 1.42
CA ALA A 120 -8.64 7.23 2.79
C ALA A 120 -7.57 8.06 3.51
N ASN A 121 -6.30 7.99 3.05
CA ASN A 121 -5.16 8.66 3.66
C ASN A 121 -4.64 9.87 2.84
N ILE A 122 -5.37 10.32 1.84
CA ILE A 122 -5.06 11.58 1.13
C ILE A 122 -4.85 12.75 2.10
N PRO A 123 -5.68 12.97 3.14
CA PRO A 123 -5.44 14.05 4.11
C PRO A 123 -4.08 13.95 4.82
N LEU A 124 -3.62 12.74 5.15
CA LEU A 124 -2.28 12.54 5.69
C LEU A 124 -1.19 12.96 4.68
N LEU A 125 -1.32 12.51 3.43
CA LEU A 125 -0.36 12.84 2.37
C LEU A 125 -0.31 14.34 2.08
N GLN A 126 -1.45 15.03 2.16
CA GLN A 126 -1.54 16.48 1.95
C GLN A 126 -0.69 17.28 2.95
N ARG A 127 -0.46 16.78 4.15
CA ARG A 127 0.40 17.41 5.15
C ARG A 127 1.84 17.59 4.67
N PHE A 128 2.30 16.74 3.77
CA PHE A 128 3.66 16.76 3.23
C PHE A 128 3.81 17.63 1.98
N THR A 129 2.74 18.04 1.34
CA THR A 129 2.80 18.89 0.13
C THR A 129 3.35 20.30 0.39
N THR A 130 3.29 20.74 1.64
CA THR A 130 3.82 22.04 2.10
C THR A 130 5.14 21.92 2.86
N SER A 131 5.81 20.78 2.77
CA SER A 131 7.11 20.58 3.40
C SER A 131 8.14 21.59 2.89
N GLU A 132 9.01 22.06 3.78
CA GLU A 132 10.17 22.90 3.40
C GLU A 132 11.18 22.10 2.55
N ASP A 133 11.24 20.78 2.73
CA ASP A 133 11.99 19.89 1.85
C ASP A 133 11.24 19.73 0.52
N LYS A 134 11.83 20.29 -0.53
CA LYS A 134 11.24 20.30 -1.87
C LYS A 134 11.02 18.91 -2.45
N ILE A 135 11.87 17.93 -2.10
CA ILE A 135 11.74 16.54 -2.56
C ILE A 135 10.52 15.90 -1.91
N ILE A 136 10.35 16.09 -0.62
CA ILE A 136 9.17 15.60 0.12
C ILE A 136 7.89 16.22 -0.45
N ALA A 137 7.85 17.54 -0.60
CA ALA A 137 6.71 18.25 -1.14
C ALA A 137 6.33 17.79 -2.54
N GLN A 138 7.32 17.63 -3.43
CA GLN A 138 7.11 17.16 -4.79
C GLN A 138 6.61 15.71 -4.85
N ARG A 139 7.19 14.83 -4.06
CA ARG A 139 6.77 13.42 -4.02
C ARG A 139 5.37 13.24 -3.47
N ALA A 140 5.02 13.98 -2.42
CA ALA A 140 3.66 13.97 -1.88
C ALA A 140 2.64 14.49 -2.90
N THR A 141 2.94 15.59 -3.58
CA THR A 141 2.07 16.17 -4.62
C THR A 141 1.89 15.19 -5.78
N SER A 142 2.97 14.61 -6.29
CA SER A 142 2.92 13.64 -7.39
C SER A 142 2.14 12.39 -7.02
N LEU A 143 2.30 11.90 -5.80
CA LEU A 143 1.55 10.73 -5.32
C LEU A 143 0.05 11.01 -5.23
N ILE A 144 -0.35 12.16 -4.68
CA ILE A 144 -1.76 12.56 -4.59
C ILE A 144 -2.38 12.70 -5.99
N GLU A 145 -1.66 13.32 -6.93
CA GLU A 145 -2.11 13.42 -8.31
C GLU A 145 -2.29 12.04 -8.96
N ALA A 146 -1.35 11.12 -8.75
CA ALA A 146 -1.43 9.76 -9.26
C ALA A 146 -2.64 9.00 -8.66
N ILE A 147 -2.95 9.19 -7.38
CA ILE A 147 -4.12 8.57 -6.73
C ILE A 147 -5.43 9.13 -7.31
N LYS A 148 -5.50 10.44 -7.51
CA LYS A 148 -6.71 11.11 -8.04
C LYS A 148 -6.92 10.87 -9.53
N HIS A 149 -5.85 10.75 -10.30
CA HIS A 149 -5.83 10.57 -11.74
C HIS A 149 -4.94 9.39 -12.13
N PRO A 150 -5.37 8.14 -11.83
CA PRO A 150 -4.55 6.96 -12.07
C PRO A 150 -4.21 6.80 -13.56
N LYS A 151 -2.98 6.45 -13.85
CA LYS A 151 -2.54 6.16 -15.22
C LYS A 151 -3.33 5.00 -15.80
N ILE A 152 -3.81 5.18 -17.03
CA ILE A 152 -4.48 4.13 -17.80
C ILE A 152 -3.42 3.43 -18.67
N TYR A 153 -3.33 2.12 -18.52
CA TYR A 153 -2.44 1.29 -19.34
C TYR A 153 -3.21 0.75 -20.57
N PRO A 154 -2.64 0.82 -21.78
CA PRO A 154 -3.29 0.24 -22.95
C PRO A 154 -3.44 -1.28 -22.76
N ILE A 155 -4.60 -1.80 -23.15
CA ILE A 155 -4.82 -3.24 -23.19
C ILE A 155 -3.94 -3.76 -24.33
N SER A 156 -2.91 -4.54 -23.99
CA SER A 156 -2.17 -5.30 -25.01
C SER A 156 -3.14 -6.33 -25.63
N GLN A 157 -3.40 -6.13 -26.90
CA GLN A 157 -4.17 -7.08 -27.70
C GLN A 157 -3.38 -8.36 -27.88
#